data_46f7e4b43bc19835661f07993f6992e6
#
_entry.id   46f7e4b43bc19835661f07993f6992e6
#
_cell.length_a   1.000
_cell.length_b   1.000
_cell.length_c   1.000
_cell.angle_alpha   90.00
_cell.angle_beta   90.00
_cell.angle_gamma   90.00
#
_symmetry.space_group_name_H-M   'P 1'
#
loop_
_entity.id
_entity.type
_entity.pdbx_description
1 polymer ?
#
loop_
_entity_poly.entity_id
_entity_poly.type
_entity_poly.pdbx_seq_one_letter_code
_entity_poly.pdbx_strand_id
1 'polypeptide(L)'
;MNLKSIEYFLITVEEMNFTRAAGRLYISQQALSSHISRLEEEYGIRLFERRPALSLTPEGEEMYFYGSRILEAERKLRAAFSDIRENCRATMRVGISRLRGEVFFPNIWKYFHASHPNITIDLIDGNSEENEELLLSGKLDLFIGVDIPPQPNL
;
A
#
# COMPACT_ATOMS: atom_id res chain seq x y z
N MET A 1 18.64 -0.78 -6.62
CA MET A 1 17.25 -0.32 -6.32
C MET A 1 17.20 0.33 -4.96
N ASN A 2 16.67 1.54 -4.85
CA ASN A 2 16.50 2.25 -3.57
C ASN A 2 15.00 2.31 -3.25
N LEU A 3 14.59 1.79 -2.08
CA LEU A 3 13.21 1.80 -1.62
C LEU A 3 12.57 3.20 -1.64
N LYS A 4 13.36 4.21 -1.34
CA LYS A 4 12.92 5.61 -1.40
C LYS A 4 12.52 6.06 -2.81
N SER A 5 13.21 5.57 -3.85
CA SER A 5 12.84 5.88 -5.23
C SER A 5 11.52 5.19 -5.63
N ILE A 6 11.26 3.99 -5.12
CA ILE A 6 9.97 3.31 -5.30
C ILE A 6 8.86 4.10 -4.59
N GLU A 7 9.06 4.50 -3.34
CA GLU A 7 8.11 5.31 -2.59
C GLU A 7 7.77 6.62 -3.35
N TYR A 8 8.78 7.31 -3.85
CA TYR A 8 8.60 8.53 -4.63
C TYR A 8 7.83 8.29 -5.93
N PHE A 9 8.10 7.16 -6.60
CA PHE A 9 7.34 6.74 -7.77
C PHE A 9 5.87 6.50 -7.41
N LEU A 10 5.56 5.71 -6.37
CA LEU A 10 4.17 5.41 -5.98
C LEU A 10 3.40 6.67 -5.61
N ILE A 11 3.99 7.61 -4.85
CA ILE A 11 3.36 8.88 -4.52
C ILE A 11 3.13 9.73 -5.78
N THR A 12 4.04 9.64 -6.78
CA THR A 12 3.85 10.33 -8.06
C THR A 12 2.68 9.75 -8.84
N VAL A 13 2.48 8.43 -8.79
CA VAL A 13 1.32 7.75 -9.40
C VAL A 13 0.02 8.15 -8.71
N GLU A 14 -0.02 8.17 -7.39
CA GLU A 14 -1.21 8.59 -6.62
C GLU A 14 -1.63 10.03 -6.96
N GLU A 15 -0.68 10.94 -7.11
CA GLU A 15 -0.96 12.34 -7.41
C GLU A 15 -1.18 12.62 -8.91
N MET A 16 -0.67 11.75 -9.80
CA MET A 16 -0.59 11.97 -11.24
C MET A 16 -0.12 13.40 -11.61
N ASN A 17 0.77 13.95 -10.77
CA ASN A 17 1.30 15.30 -10.89
C ASN A 17 2.61 15.44 -10.11
N PHE A 18 3.71 15.68 -10.82
CA PHE A 18 5.04 15.80 -10.21
C PHE A 18 5.15 16.94 -9.19
N THR A 19 4.46 18.06 -9.42
CA THR A 19 4.52 19.20 -8.48
C THR A 19 3.77 18.90 -7.19
N ARG A 20 2.59 18.31 -7.27
CA ARG A 20 1.82 17.90 -6.08
C ARG A 20 2.54 16.79 -5.31
N ALA A 21 3.03 15.78 -6.02
CA ALA A 21 3.81 14.70 -5.41
C ALA A 21 5.06 15.25 -4.68
N ALA A 22 5.80 16.15 -5.31
CA ALA A 22 6.96 16.79 -4.69
C ALA A 22 6.57 17.58 -3.43
N GLY A 23 5.45 18.33 -3.48
CA GLY A 23 4.90 19.03 -2.31
C GLY A 23 4.55 18.06 -1.16
N ARG A 24 3.90 16.94 -1.46
CA ARG A 24 3.56 15.89 -0.48
C ARG A 24 4.80 15.25 0.13
N LEU A 25 5.88 15.14 -0.64
CA LEU A 25 7.17 14.57 -0.23
C LEU A 25 8.09 15.60 0.45
N TYR A 26 7.72 16.88 0.52
CA TYR A 26 8.53 17.97 1.03
C TYR A 26 9.91 18.10 0.34
N ILE A 27 9.93 17.88 -0.99
CA ILE A 27 11.12 18.04 -1.84
C ILE A 27 10.83 18.94 -3.04
N SER A 28 11.87 19.37 -3.76
CA SER A 28 11.68 20.07 -5.03
C SER A 28 11.21 19.12 -6.13
N GLN A 29 10.45 19.63 -7.09
CA GLN A 29 10.00 18.87 -8.26
C GLN A 29 11.20 18.35 -9.09
N GLN A 30 12.30 19.10 -9.14
CA GLN A 30 13.53 18.66 -9.80
C GLN A 30 14.17 17.45 -9.09
N ALA A 31 14.20 17.46 -7.75
CA ALA A 31 14.70 16.34 -6.98
C ALA A 31 13.84 15.07 -7.22
N LEU A 32 12.51 15.22 -7.19
CA LEU A 32 11.60 14.11 -7.50
C LEU A 32 11.84 13.58 -8.91
N SER A 33 11.90 14.46 -9.92
CA SER A 33 12.15 14.06 -11.30
C SER A 33 13.49 13.33 -11.45
N SER A 34 14.55 13.76 -10.75
CA SER A 34 15.85 13.09 -10.72
C SER A 34 15.78 11.69 -10.11
N HIS A 35 14.99 11.50 -9.03
CA HIS A 35 14.80 10.17 -8.43
C HIS A 35 14.07 9.22 -9.40
N ILE A 36 13.03 9.70 -10.06
CA ILE A 36 12.30 8.91 -11.06
C ILE A 36 13.20 8.57 -12.25
N SER A 37 13.94 9.55 -12.80
CA SER A 37 14.85 9.30 -13.93
C SER A 37 15.94 8.27 -13.58
N ARG A 38 16.50 8.32 -12.38
CA ARG A 38 17.47 7.30 -11.93
C ARG A 38 16.85 5.91 -11.82
N LEU A 39 15.59 5.82 -11.38
CA LEU A 39 14.89 4.55 -11.35
C LEU A 39 14.64 4.02 -12.76
N GLU A 40 14.24 4.87 -13.69
CA GLU A 40 14.08 4.55 -15.12
C GLU A 40 15.41 4.11 -15.76
N GLU A 41 16.51 4.81 -15.48
CA GLU A 41 17.85 4.49 -15.96
C GLU A 41 18.36 3.14 -15.42
N GLU A 42 18.13 2.87 -14.12
CA GLU A 42 18.58 1.64 -13.45
C GLU A 42 17.98 0.38 -14.12
N TYR A 43 16.72 0.47 -14.59
CA TYR A 43 16.01 -0.64 -15.24
C TYR A 43 16.01 -0.54 -16.78
N GLY A 44 16.48 0.57 -17.34
CA GLY A 44 16.48 0.79 -18.80
C GLY A 44 15.06 0.93 -19.38
N ILE A 45 14.12 1.43 -18.61
CA ILE A 45 12.69 1.53 -18.96
C ILE A 45 12.18 2.96 -18.75
N ARG A 46 10.97 3.24 -19.23
CA ARG A 46 10.20 4.42 -18.85
C ARG A 46 9.02 4.02 -18.00
N LEU A 47 8.78 4.78 -16.94
CA LEU A 47 7.67 4.54 -16.02
C LEU A 47 6.48 5.45 -16.31
N PHE A 48 6.75 6.63 -16.89
CA PHE A 48 5.73 7.63 -17.23
C PHE A 48 5.80 8.07 -18.68
N GLU A 49 4.64 8.16 -19.31
CA GLU A 49 4.39 9.00 -20.47
C GLU A 49 4.06 10.43 -20.02
N ARG A 50 4.77 11.43 -20.58
CA ARG A 50 4.60 12.83 -20.17
C ARG A 50 3.70 13.64 -21.10
N ARG A 51 3.37 13.11 -22.27
CA ARG A 51 2.54 13.80 -23.28
C ARG A 51 1.56 12.80 -23.90
N PRO A 52 0.32 13.22 -24.22
CA PRO A 52 -0.28 14.58 -24.03
C PRO A 52 -0.59 14.88 -22.56
N ALA A 53 -0.79 13.89 -21.71
CA ALA A 53 -0.98 14.00 -20.28
C ALA A 53 -0.05 13.02 -19.57
N LEU A 54 0.18 13.21 -18.28
CA LEU A 54 0.94 12.27 -17.46
C LEU A 54 0.13 10.98 -17.32
N SER A 55 0.69 9.86 -17.72
CA SER A 55 0.12 8.51 -17.58
C SER A 55 1.22 7.50 -17.30
N LEU A 56 0.87 6.35 -16.78
CA LEU A 56 1.80 5.23 -16.65
C LEU A 56 2.07 4.59 -18.02
N THR A 57 3.28 4.08 -18.18
CA THR A 57 3.59 3.10 -19.21
C THR A 57 3.20 1.70 -18.74
N PRO A 58 3.14 0.66 -19.59
CA PRO A 58 2.98 -0.73 -19.14
C PRO A 58 4.02 -1.13 -18.09
N GLU A 59 5.29 -0.71 -18.27
CA GLU A 59 6.35 -0.94 -17.28
C GLU A 59 6.10 -0.16 -15.98
N GLY A 60 5.47 1.01 -16.07
CA GLY A 60 5.02 1.78 -14.91
C GLY A 60 3.92 1.09 -14.12
N GLU A 61 2.98 0.44 -14.79
CA GLU A 61 1.93 -0.36 -14.14
C GLU A 61 2.53 -1.57 -13.39
N GLU A 62 3.45 -2.28 -14.02
CA GLU A 62 4.19 -3.37 -13.36
C GLU A 62 5.01 -2.87 -12.17
N MET A 63 5.70 -1.74 -12.32
CA MET A 63 6.45 -1.11 -11.23
C MET A 63 5.51 -0.67 -10.09
N TYR A 64 4.32 -0.19 -10.38
CA TYR A 64 3.31 0.15 -9.37
C TYR A 64 2.88 -1.09 -8.60
N PHE A 65 2.55 -2.16 -9.31
CA PHE A 65 2.11 -3.42 -8.72
C PHE A 65 3.18 -4.06 -7.82
N TYR A 66 4.38 -4.29 -8.35
CA TYR A 66 5.46 -4.91 -7.58
C TYR A 66 6.09 -3.96 -6.56
N GLY A 67 6.23 -2.67 -6.90
CA GLY A 67 6.78 -1.65 -6.01
C GLY A 67 5.95 -1.48 -4.73
N SER A 68 4.63 -1.51 -4.85
CA SER A 68 3.72 -1.50 -3.71
C SER A 68 3.95 -2.69 -2.79
N ARG A 69 4.10 -3.88 -3.34
CA ARG A 69 4.38 -5.10 -2.58
C ARG A 69 5.76 -5.07 -1.89
N ILE A 70 6.76 -4.52 -2.55
CA ILE A 70 8.10 -4.38 -1.98
C ILE A 70 8.07 -3.44 -0.76
N LEU A 71 7.43 -2.27 -0.87
CA LEU A 71 7.31 -1.35 0.27
C LEU A 71 6.47 -1.95 1.40
N GLU A 72 5.45 -2.72 1.06
CA GLU A 72 4.67 -3.41 2.06
C GLU A 72 5.47 -4.49 2.80
N ALA A 73 6.26 -5.27 2.07
CA ALA A 73 7.16 -6.25 2.68
C ALA A 73 8.20 -5.59 3.60
N GLU A 74 8.73 -4.43 3.21
CA GLU A 74 9.65 -3.63 4.02
C GLU A 74 8.95 -3.12 5.29
N ARG A 75 7.73 -2.61 5.17
CA ARG A 75 6.93 -2.19 6.32
C ARG A 75 6.67 -3.33 7.30
N LYS A 76 6.29 -4.52 6.79
CA LYS A 76 6.10 -5.73 7.61
C LYS A 76 7.39 -6.16 8.31
N LEU A 77 8.52 -6.07 7.62
CA LEU A 77 9.83 -6.38 8.21
C LEU A 77 10.18 -5.41 9.35
N ARG A 78 9.94 -4.11 9.17
CA ARG A 78 10.15 -3.12 10.24
C ARG A 78 9.25 -3.38 11.44
N ALA A 79 7.97 -3.68 11.20
CA ALA A 79 7.02 -4.03 12.25
C ALA A 79 7.51 -5.27 13.03
N ALA A 80 7.91 -6.35 12.33
CA ALA A 80 8.44 -7.55 12.97
C ALA A 80 9.69 -7.26 13.83
N PHE A 81 10.57 -6.37 13.38
CA PHE A 81 11.73 -5.96 14.18
C PHE A 81 11.35 -5.11 15.40
N SER A 82 10.34 -4.26 15.26
CA SER A 82 9.79 -3.50 16.40
C SER A 82 9.18 -4.44 17.42
N ASP A 83 8.39 -5.41 16.98
CA ASP A 83 7.76 -6.42 17.83
C ASP A 83 8.78 -7.25 18.62
N ILE A 84 9.89 -7.62 18.00
CA ILE A 84 10.99 -8.33 18.68
C ILE A 84 11.64 -7.44 19.75
N ARG A 85 11.74 -6.14 19.52
CA ARG A 85 12.40 -5.19 20.45
C ARG A 85 11.52 -4.76 21.62
N GLU A 86 10.20 -4.69 21.43
CA GLU A 86 9.27 -4.02 22.36
C GLU A 86 8.26 -4.97 23.05
N ASN A 87 8.41 -6.30 22.91
CA ASN A 87 7.44 -7.25 23.47
C ASN A 87 6.00 -7.02 22.98
N CYS A 88 5.86 -6.84 21.66
CA CYS A 88 4.66 -6.95 20.83
C CYS A 88 3.51 -5.95 21.01
N ARG A 89 3.46 -4.99 20.08
CA ARG A 89 2.17 -4.49 19.59
C ARG A 89 2.16 -4.61 18.06
N ALA A 90 1.51 -5.62 17.53
CA ALA A 90 1.27 -5.73 16.09
C ALA A 90 0.01 -4.94 15.70
N THR A 91 0.01 -4.34 14.50
CA THR A 91 -1.20 -3.74 13.93
C THR A 91 -1.64 -4.58 12.74
N MET A 92 -2.88 -5.05 12.76
CA MET A 92 -3.53 -5.77 11.67
C MET A 92 -4.55 -4.85 10.99
N ARG A 93 -4.39 -4.59 9.69
CA ARG A 93 -5.30 -3.77 8.91
C ARG A 93 -6.35 -4.67 8.27
N VAL A 94 -7.60 -4.43 8.63
CA VAL A 94 -8.74 -5.22 8.21
C VAL A 94 -9.69 -4.36 7.39
N GLY A 95 -9.85 -4.70 6.11
CA GLY A 95 -10.87 -4.12 5.24
C GLY A 95 -12.22 -4.76 5.52
N ILE A 96 -13.24 -3.95 5.74
CA ILE A 96 -14.61 -4.40 5.95
C ILE A 96 -15.57 -3.29 5.56
N SER A 97 -16.71 -3.63 4.95
CA SER A 97 -17.72 -2.62 4.71
C SER A 97 -18.34 -2.13 6.02
N ARG A 98 -18.65 -0.84 6.12
CA ARG A 98 -19.18 -0.18 7.31
C ARG A 98 -20.33 -0.94 7.96
N LEU A 99 -21.32 -1.34 7.17
CA LEU A 99 -22.50 -2.06 7.66
C LEU A 99 -22.12 -3.38 8.36
N ARG A 100 -21.16 -4.12 7.78
CA ARG A 100 -20.68 -5.38 8.38
C ARG A 100 -19.79 -5.13 9.59
N GLY A 101 -18.96 -4.09 9.52
CA GLY A 101 -18.13 -3.67 10.63
C GLY A 101 -18.96 -3.35 11.87
N GLU A 102 -20.02 -2.60 11.73
CA GLU A 102 -20.91 -2.25 12.84
C GLU A 102 -21.64 -3.47 13.45
N VAL A 103 -22.02 -4.44 12.62
CA VAL A 103 -22.80 -5.61 13.06
C VAL A 103 -21.92 -6.74 13.60
N PHE A 104 -20.87 -7.11 12.89
CA PHE A 104 -20.10 -8.33 13.17
C PHE A 104 -18.82 -8.07 13.95
N PHE A 105 -18.16 -6.94 13.73
CA PHE A 105 -16.85 -6.68 14.29
C PHE A 105 -16.82 -6.64 15.83
N PRO A 106 -17.80 -6.08 16.56
CA PRO A 106 -17.77 -6.06 18.03
C PRO A 106 -17.69 -7.46 18.64
N ASN A 107 -18.35 -8.45 18.01
CA ASN A 107 -18.31 -9.83 18.48
C ASN A 107 -16.98 -10.51 18.15
N ILE A 108 -16.48 -10.31 16.93
CA ILE A 108 -15.18 -10.84 16.50
C ILE A 108 -14.07 -10.23 17.37
N TRP A 109 -14.11 -8.93 17.60
CA TRP A 109 -13.12 -8.20 18.40
C TRP A 109 -13.03 -8.74 19.82
N LYS A 110 -14.16 -8.98 20.46
CA LYS A 110 -14.21 -9.48 21.86
C LYS A 110 -13.41 -10.78 22.02
N TYR A 111 -13.61 -11.74 21.10
CA TYR A 111 -12.91 -13.03 21.16
C TYR A 111 -11.45 -12.92 20.72
N PHE A 112 -11.19 -12.15 19.67
CA PHE A 112 -9.85 -11.96 19.16
C PHE A 112 -8.95 -11.25 20.17
N HIS A 113 -9.40 -10.15 20.75
CA HIS A 113 -8.62 -9.37 21.71
C HIS A 113 -8.36 -10.14 23.01
N ALA A 114 -9.30 -10.99 23.45
CA ALA A 114 -9.09 -11.86 24.62
C ALA A 114 -7.91 -12.84 24.40
N SER A 115 -7.71 -13.31 23.16
CA SER A 115 -6.64 -14.26 22.82
C SER A 115 -5.36 -13.54 22.36
N HIS A 116 -5.46 -12.31 21.85
CA HIS A 116 -4.37 -11.53 21.26
C HIS A 116 -4.39 -10.08 21.75
N PRO A 117 -4.18 -9.82 23.04
CA PRO A 117 -4.35 -8.48 23.64
C PRO A 117 -3.34 -7.44 23.11
N ASN A 118 -2.23 -7.90 22.52
CA ASN A 118 -1.16 -7.05 21.99
C ASN A 118 -1.33 -6.69 20.50
N ILE A 119 -2.41 -7.18 19.86
CA ILE A 119 -2.69 -6.85 18.45
C ILE A 119 -3.71 -5.72 18.40
N THR A 120 -3.34 -4.63 17.77
CA THR A 120 -4.25 -3.55 17.40
C THR A 120 -4.87 -3.86 16.04
N ILE A 121 -6.20 -3.75 15.92
CA ILE A 121 -6.87 -3.82 14.62
C ILE A 121 -7.16 -2.40 14.12
N ASP A 122 -6.71 -2.13 12.91
CA ASP A 122 -7.05 -0.92 12.15
C ASP A 122 -8.10 -1.28 11.10
N LEU A 123 -9.32 -0.75 11.28
CA LEU A 123 -10.44 -1.03 10.38
C LEU A 123 -10.46 -0.02 9.24
N ILE A 124 -10.44 -0.53 8.03
CA ILE A 124 -10.53 0.27 6.81
C ILE A 124 -11.90 0.03 6.17
N ASP A 125 -12.70 1.09 6.13
CA ASP A 125 -14.01 1.06 5.48
C ASP A 125 -13.84 1.18 3.97
N GLY A 126 -14.49 0.28 3.21
CA GLY A 126 -14.48 0.29 1.76
C GLY A 126 -15.46 -0.72 1.19
N ASN A 127 -15.82 -0.57 -0.07
CA ASN A 127 -16.59 -1.58 -0.80
C ASN A 127 -15.70 -2.79 -1.14
N SER A 128 -16.28 -3.84 -1.76
CA SER A 128 -15.55 -5.07 -2.05
C SER A 128 -14.41 -4.86 -3.04
N GLU A 129 -14.62 -4.06 -4.08
CA GLU A 129 -13.61 -3.77 -5.12
C GLU A 129 -12.44 -2.97 -4.53
N GLU A 130 -12.73 -1.91 -3.79
CA GLU A 130 -11.72 -1.09 -3.11
C GLU A 130 -10.87 -1.91 -2.12
N ASN A 131 -11.51 -2.74 -1.30
CA ASN A 131 -10.81 -3.57 -0.33
C ASN A 131 -10.00 -4.69 -1.00
N GLU A 132 -10.45 -5.25 -2.12
CA GLU A 132 -9.70 -6.21 -2.90
C GLU A 132 -8.43 -5.59 -3.48
N GLU A 133 -8.51 -4.40 -4.08
CA GLU A 133 -7.35 -3.65 -4.57
C GLU A 133 -6.36 -3.34 -3.44
N LEU A 134 -6.85 -2.93 -2.28
CA LEU A 134 -6.02 -2.67 -1.11
C LEU A 134 -5.34 -3.94 -0.59
N LEU A 135 -6.03 -5.09 -0.62
CA LEU A 135 -5.45 -6.38 -0.24
C LEU A 135 -4.38 -6.83 -1.24
N LEU A 136 -4.67 -6.77 -2.54
CA LEU A 136 -3.72 -7.13 -3.61
C LEU A 136 -2.48 -6.23 -3.61
N SER A 137 -2.64 -4.93 -3.33
CA SER A 137 -1.52 -4.00 -3.19
C SER A 137 -0.78 -4.10 -1.85
N GLY A 138 -1.20 -5.01 -0.94
CA GLY A 138 -0.60 -5.20 0.38
C GLY A 138 -0.89 -4.07 1.37
N LYS A 139 -1.86 -3.22 1.10
CA LYS A 139 -2.31 -2.16 2.01
C LYS A 139 -3.29 -2.68 3.10
N LEU A 140 -3.87 -3.84 2.89
CA LEU A 140 -4.61 -4.61 3.89
C LEU A 140 -3.88 -5.91 4.22
N ASP A 141 -4.11 -6.41 5.42
CA ASP A 141 -3.63 -7.72 5.87
C ASP A 141 -4.75 -8.77 5.77
N LEU A 142 -6.01 -8.33 5.86
CA LEU A 142 -7.21 -9.16 5.77
C LEU A 142 -8.35 -8.34 5.17
N PHE A 143 -9.22 -8.99 4.38
CA PHE A 143 -10.48 -8.43 3.93
C PHE A 143 -11.64 -9.34 4.30
N ILE A 144 -12.70 -8.77 4.88
CA ILE A 144 -13.95 -9.45 5.22
C ILE A 144 -15.03 -8.99 4.25
N GLY A 145 -15.28 -9.80 3.25
CA GLY A 145 -16.27 -9.55 2.20
C GLY A 145 -17.23 -10.73 1.98
N VAL A 146 -18.16 -10.60 1.01
CA VAL A 146 -19.03 -11.68 0.54
C VAL A 146 -18.87 -11.81 -0.98
N ASP A 147 -19.05 -13.05 -1.46
CA ASP A 147 -19.05 -13.40 -2.89
C ASP A 147 -17.85 -12.87 -3.69
N ILE A 148 -16.66 -12.96 -3.10
CA ILE A 148 -15.43 -12.63 -3.79
C ILE A 148 -15.02 -13.87 -4.59
N PRO A 149 -14.99 -13.81 -5.93
CA PRO A 149 -14.49 -14.93 -6.72
C PRO A 149 -13.00 -15.14 -6.39
N PRO A 150 -12.53 -16.40 -6.37
CA PRO A 150 -11.12 -16.68 -6.09
C PRO A 150 -10.24 -16.01 -7.15
N GLN A 151 -9.34 -15.16 -6.70
CA GLN A 151 -8.34 -14.52 -7.54
C GLN A 151 -7.06 -15.36 -7.56
N PRO A 152 -6.37 -15.49 -8.71
CA PRO A 152 -5.19 -16.35 -8.81
C PRO A 152 -4.02 -15.95 -7.89
N ASN A 153 -4.08 -14.76 -7.31
CA ASN A 153 -3.00 -14.15 -6.52
C ASN A 153 -3.42 -13.80 -5.06
N LEU A 154 -4.58 -14.30 -4.61
CA LEU A 154 -5.03 -14.20 -3.22
C LEU A 154 -4.78 -15.49 -2.47
#